data_4440834bfea1ec18c28f0d32bdcbf094
#
_entry.id   4440834bfea1ec18c28f0d32bdcbf094
#
_cell.length_a   1.000
_cell.length_b   1.000
_cell.length_c   1.000
_cell.angle_alpha   90.00
_cell.angle_beta   90.00
_cell.angle_gamma   90.00
#
_symmetry.space_group_name_H-M   'P 1'
#
loop_
_entity.id
_entity.type
_entity.pdbx_description
1 polymer ?
#
loop_
_entity_poly.entity_id
_entity_poly.type
_entity_poly.pdbx_seq_one_letter_code
_entity_poly.pdbx_strand_id
1 'polypeptide(L)'
;TITVSVAAGTNHTAPANKTCSVEVTLPTKVLNDNSWATIREVSSAGLGANYWTVGDVKSIVLNGTVRNYTFNNLTVNAFILGFNHNSAKEGANKIHFQIGKIGSTAVALCDSNYSNTGDGFRMNTSQTNSGGWNASHMRKTVLGNSNTPTSPLANSLMAALPADLRAVMQPVTKYTDNTANGGGNVQTYVT
;
A
#
# COMPACT_ATOMS: atom_id res chain seq x y z
N THR A 1 1.29 31.78 -3.64
CA THR A 1 2.32 32.21 -4.61
C THR A 1 3.63 32.44 -3.88
N ILE A 2 4.70 31.88 -4.43
CA ILE A 2 6.07 32.10 -3.94
C ILE A 2 6.76 33.02 -4.94
N THR A 3 7.35 34.11 -4.48
CA THR A 3 8.13 35.04 -5.28
C THR A 3 9.59 34.90 -4.92
N VAL A 4 10.42 34.65 -5.91
CA VAL A 4 11.88 34.68 -5.76
C VAL A 4 12.40 35.97 -6.41
N SER A 5 13.15 36.75 -5.64
CA SER A 5 13.77 37.99 -6.11
C SER A 5 15.27 37.96 -5.84
N VAL A 6 16.04 38.59 -6.70
CA VAL A 6 17.48 38.79 -6.55
C VAL A 6 17.75 40.28 -6.60
N ALA A 7 18.48 40.79 -5.63
CA ALA A 7 18.85 42.20 -5.61
C ALA A 7 19.86 42.53 -6.71
N ALA A 8 19.88 43.78 -7.19
CA ALA A 8 20.92 44.26 -8.09
C ALA A 8 22.24 44.31 -7.36
N GLY A 9 23.31 43.87 -8.03
CA GLY A 9 24.70 44.07 -7.60
C GLY A 9 25.32 45.28 -8.24
N THR A 10 26.56 45.62 -7.85
CA THR A 10 27.25 46.77 -8.33
C THR A 10 27.41 46.84 -9.86
N ASN A 11 27.49 45.71 -10.51
CA ASN A 11 27.69 45.58 -11.96
C ASN A 11 26.56 44.77 -12.67
N HIS A 12 25.41 44.57 -12.02
CA HIS A 12 24.31 43.78 -12.59
C HIS A 12 22.98 44.46 -12.26
N THR A 13 22.09 44.51 -13.23
CA THR A 13 20.68 44.85 -12.99
C THR A 13 20.00 43.65 -12.34
N ALA A 14 19.08 43.96 -11.41
CA ALA A 14 18.22 42.92 -10.85
C ALA A 14 17.43 42.19 -11.95
N PRO A 15 17.45 40.88 -12.02
CA PRO A 15 16.58 40.16 -12.95
C PRO A 15 15.12 40.35 -12.54
N ALA A 16 14.22 40.19 -13.49
CA ALA A 16 12.78 40.19 -13.20
C ALA A 16 12.45 39.09 -12.19
N ASN A 17 11.61 39.42 -11.22
CA ASN A 17 11.12 38.48 -10.23
C ASN A 17 10.45 37.30 -10.93
N LYS A 18 10.75 36.08 -10.48
CA LYS A 18 10.06 34.87 -10.88
C LYS A 18 9.04 34.50 -9.81
N THR A 19 7.86 34.15 -10.25
CA THR A 19 6.78 33.67 -9.38
C THR A 19 6.35 32.28 -9.79
N CYS A 20 6.05 31.45 -8.82
CA CYS A 20 5.35 30.20 -9.05
C CYS A 20 4.10 30.15 -8.15
N SER A 21 3.06 29.51 -8.63
CA SER A 21 1.89 29.22 -7.82
C SER A 21 2.04 27.83 -7.24
N VAL A 22 1.88 27.71 -5.94
CA VAL A 22 1.83 26.44 -5.22
C VAL A 22 0.39 26.29 -4.73
N GLU A 23 -0.28 25.27 -5.21
CA GLU A 23 -1.57 24.87 -4.66
C GLU A 23 -1.32 23.99 -3.43
N VAL A 24 -1.87 24.39 -2.29
CA VAL A 24 -1.83 23.61 -1.07
C VAL A 24 -3.21 23.03 -0.84
N THR A 25 -3.37 21.74 -1.08
CA THR A 25 -4.59 21.04 -0.76
C THR A 25 -4.50 20.53 0.66
N LEU A 26 -5.38 21.03 1.55
CA LEU A 26 -5.47 20.55 2.91
C LEU A 26 -6.19 19.21 2.96
N PRO A 27 -5.76 18.27 3.82
CA PRO A 27 -6.47 17.01 4.00
C PRO A 27 -7.86 17.23 4.61
N THR A 28 -8.84 16.45 4.17
CA THR A 28 -10.20 16.47 4.72
C THR A 28 -10.38 15.38 5.75
N LYS A 29 -11.41 15.52 6.60
CA LYS A 29 -11.79 14.49 7.58
C LYS A 29 -12.48 13.29 6.93
N VAL A 30 -12.95 13.40 5.71
CA VAL A 30 -13.51 12.29 4.95
C VAL A 30 -12.37 11.60 4.21
N LEU A 31 -11.98 10.40 4.65
CA LEU A 31 -10.82 9.69 4.11
C LEU A 31 -10.92 9.54 2.58
N ASN A 32 -12.11 9.21 2.07
CA ASN A 32 -12.33 8.97 0.65
C ASN A 32 -12.06 10.19 -0.25
N ASP A 33 -12.19 11.40 0.28
CA ASP A 33 -12.03 12.63 -0.49
C ASP A 33 -10.56 13.05 -0.64
N ASN A 34 -9.65 12.33 0.00
CA ASN A 34 -8.22 12.59 -0.07
C ASN A 34 -7.56 11.74 -1.15
N SER A 35 -6.57 12.29 -1.85
CA SER A 35 -5.72 11.50 -2.71
C SER A 35 -4.84 10.55 -1.89
N TRP A 36 -4.34 9.47 -2.49
CA TRP A 36 -3.37 8.60 -1.82
C TRP A 36 -2.07 9.35 -1.47
N ALA A 37 -1.67 10.32 -2.29
CA ALA A 37 -0.54 11.19 -1.99
C ALA A 37 -0.78 12.02 -0.72
N THR A 38 -1.96 12.65 -0.59
CA THR A 38 -2.34 13.40 0.62
C THR A 38 -2.35 12.48 1.86
N ILE A 39 -2.93 11.27 1.74
CA ILE A 39 -2.94 10.30 2.84
C ILE A 39 -1.50 9.94 3.25
N ARG A 40 -0.61 9.77 2.29
CA ARG A 40 0.80 9.49 2.54
C ARG A 40 1.48 10.65 3.30
N GLU A 41 1.26 11.90 2.88
CA GLU A 41 1.83 13.07 3.56
C GLU A 41 1.36 13.18 5.01
N VAL A 42 0.05 13.03 5.25
CA VAL A 42 -0.54 13.03 6.59
C VAL A 42 0.02 11.89 7.44
N SER A 43 0.16 10.70 6.87
CA SER A 43 0.78 9.56 7.55
C SER A 43 2.23 9.84 7.92
N SER A 44 3.01 10.34 6.98
CA SER A 44 4.45 10.64 7.17
C SER A 44 4.69 11.68 8.25
N ALA A 45 3.77 12.64 8.38
CA ALA A 45 3.77 13.66 9.44
C ALA A 45 3.32 13.12 10.82
N GLY A 46 2.89 11.86 10.90
CA GLY A 46 2.36 11.28 12.14
C GLY A 46 0.96 11.73 12.50
N LEU A 47 0.24 12.38 11.59
CA LEU A 47 -1.04 13.04 11.85
C LEU A 47 -2.26 12.18 11.48
N GLY A 48 -2.07 10.92 11.05
CA GLY A 48 -3.15 10.08 10.57
C GLY A 48 -4.35 10.02 11.52
N ALA A 49 -4.12 9.74 12.79
CA ALA A 49 -5.16 9.65 13.81
C ALA A 49 -5.82 11.00 14.17
N ASN A 50 -5.22 12.14 13.74
CA ASN A 50 -5.82 13.45 13.92
C ASN A 50 -6.89 13.75 12.86
N TYR A 51 -6.81 13.06 11.72
CA TYR A 51 -7.73 13.25 10.60
C TYR A 51 -8.74 12.14 10.48
N TRP A 52 -8.34 10.88 10.68
CA TRP A 52 -9.16 9.70 10.40
C TRP A 52 -9.19 8.73 11.58
N THR A 53 -10.14 7.79 11.54
CA THR A 53 -10.34 6.78 12.58
C THR A 53 -10.26 5.37 11.99
N VAL A 54 -10.06 4.38 12.85
CA VAL A 54 -10.14 2.96 12.47
C VAL A 54 -11.53 2.67 11.92
N GLY A 55 -11.59 2.02 10.77
CA GLY A 55 -12.82 1.73 10.05
C GLY A 55 -13.18 2.74 8.96
N ASP A 56 -12.56 3.93 8.93
CA ASP A 56 -12.75 4.86 7.80
C ASP A 56 -12.30 4.21 6.50
N VAL A 57 -13.05 4.49 5.43
CA VAL A 57 -12.91 3.81 4.15
C VAL A 57 -12.49 4.76 3.03
N LYS A 58 -11.74 4.18 2.10
CA LYS A 58 -11.45 4.79 0.80
C LYS A 58 -11.74 3.77 -0.29
N SER A 59 -12.54 4.19 -1.28
CA SER A 59 -12.82 3.36 -2.44
C SER A 59 -11.60 3.24 -3.34
N ILE A 60 -11.35 2.04 -3.83
CA ILE A 60 -10.35 1.74 -4.85
C ILE A 60 -10.98 0.89 -5.95
N VAL A 61 -10.42 0.96 -7.15
CA VAL A 61 -10.86 0.15 -8.27
C VAL A 61 -9.79 -0.88 -8.59
N LEU A 62 -10.15 -2.15 -8.46
CA LEU A 62 -9.31 -3.26 -8.89
C LEU A 62 -9.55 -3.56 -10.37
N ASN A 63 -8.47 -3.68 -11.13
CA ASN A 63 -8.55 -3.98 -12.55
C ASN A 63 -7.37 -4.84 -12.99
N GLY A 64 -7.65 -5.92 -13.70
CA GLY A 64 -6.63 -6.86 -14.17
C GLY A 64 -6.84 -8.27 -13.65
N THR A 65 -5.90 -9.15 -13.97
CA THR A 65 -5.98 -10.56 -13.61
C THR A 65 -5.08 -10.87 -12.41
N VAL A 66 -5.64 -11.61 -11.46
CA VAL A 66 -4.91 -12.19 -10.33
C VAL A 66 -4.97 -13.69 -10.48
N ARG A 67 -3.92 -14.27 -10.98
CA ARG A 67 -3.86 -15.67 -11.39
C ARG A 67 -5.00 -16.02 -12.37
N ASN A 68 -5.98 -16.80 -11.94
CA ASN A 68 -7.12 -17.22 -12.76
C ASN A 68 -8.38 -16.36 -12.57
N TYR A 69 -8.29 -15.33 -11.73
CA TYR A 69 -9.42 -14.44 -11.44
C TYR A 69 -9.21 -13.06 -12.05
N THR A 70 -10.20 -12.58 -12.80
CA THR A 70 -10.13 -11.26 -13.47
C THR A 70 -11.05 -10.27 -12.77
N PHE A 71 -10.48 -9.15 -12.35
CA PHE A 71 -11.21 -7.96 -11.93
C PHE A 71 -11.49 -7.09 -13.15
N ASN A 72 -12.73 -6.72 -13.33
CA ASN A 72 -13.15 -5.80 -14.37
C ASN A 72 -13.70 -4.53 -13.72
N ASN A 73 -12.81 -3.59 -13.42
CA ASN A 73 -13.15 -2.34 -12.75
C ASN A 73 -13.98 -2.54 -11.47
N LEU A 74 -13.61 -3.52 -10.65
CA LEU A 74 -14.31 -3.82 -9.43
C LEU A 74 -13.97 -2.77 -8.36
N THR A 75 -14.97 -2.01 -7.94
CA THR A 75 -14.82 -1.07 -6.83
C THR A 75 -14.91 -1.81 -5.50
N VAL A 76 -13.88 -1.68 -4.68
CA VAL A 76 -13.84 -2.26 -3.32
C VAL A 76 -13.39 -1.19 -2.33
N ASN A 77 -13.58 -1.44 -1.05
CA ASN A 77 -13.11 -0.55 0.01
C ASN A 77 -11.74 -0.98 0.53
N ALA A 78 -10.87 0.01 0.66
CA ALA A 78 -9.73 -0.03 1.57
C ALA A 78 -10.16 0.66 2.87
N PHE A 79 -9.99 0.02 4.02
CA PHE A 79 -10.38 0.60 5.30
C PHE A 79 -9.23 0.56 6.29
N ILE A 80 -9.19 1.58 7.17
CA ILE A 80 -8.13 1.71 8.17
C ILE A 80 -8.28 0.62 9.22
N LEU A 81 -7.25 -0.20 9.40
CA LEU A 81 -7.12 -1.16 10.50
C LEU A 81 -6.51 -0.55 11.76
N GLY A 82 -5.62 0.40 11.58
CA GLY A 82 -4.92 1.02 12.69
C GLY A 82 -3.83 1.99 12.28
N PHE A 83 -3.32 2.66 13.28
CA PHE A 83 -2.21 3.61 13.18
C PHE A 83 -1.05 3.10 14.00
N ASN A 84 0.15 3.07 13.42
CA ASN A 84 1.38 2.66 14.12
C ASN A 84 1.27 1.28 14.81
N HIS A 85 0.54 0.35 14.21
CA HIS A 85 0.16 -0.92 14.82
C HIS A 85 1.34 -1.70 15.41
N ASN A 86 2.48 -1.68 14.76
CA ASN A 86 3.69 -2.37 15.22
C ASN A 86 4.93 -1.50 15.00
N SER A 87 4.90 -0.29 15.51
CA SER A 87 5.92 0.73 15.24
C SER A 87 7.34 0.31 15.61
N ALA A 88 7.50 -0.53 16.64
CA ALA A 88 8.79 -1.05 17.05
C ALA A 88 9.46 -1.94 15.98
N LYS A 89 8.67 -2.54 15.09
CA LYS A 89 9.15 -3.44 14.02
C LYS A 89 9.00 -2.81 12.64
N GLU A 90 7.90 -2.12 12.41
CA GLU A 90 7.51 -1.62 11.10
C GLU A 90 7.85 -0.14 10.90
N GLY A 91 8.34 0.52 11.94
CA GLY A 91 8.58 1.97 11.95
C GLY A 91 7.32 2.76 12.30
N ALA A 92 7.54 4.01 12.72
CA ALA A 92 6.47 4.95 13.07
C ALA A 92 5.78 5.53 11.83
N ASN A 93 4.70 6.25 12.07
CA ASN A 93 3.97 7.04 11.06
C ASN A 93 3.41 6.17 9.93
N LYS A 94 2.81 5.05 10.29
CA LYS A 94 2.15 4.12 9.36
C LYS A 94 0.65 4.09 9.59
N ILE A 95 -0.10 4.12 8.49
CA ILE A 95 -1.53 3.79 8.47
C ILE A 95 -1.65 2.42 7.82
N HIS A 96 -2.27 1.49 8.53
CA HIS A 96 -2.49 0.13 8.04
C HIS A 96 -3.88 0.03 7.45
N PHE A 97 -3.96 -0.45 6.23
CA PHE A 97 -5.19 -0.66 5.50
C PHE A 97 -5.45 -2.14 5.25
N GLN A 98 -6.71 -2.51 5.22
CA GLN A 98 -7.16 -3.75 4.63
C GLN A 98 -8.05 -3.47 3.43
N ILE A 99 -7.85 -4.26 2.37
CA ILE A 99 -8.62 -4.19 1.13
C ILE A 99 -9.53 -5.40 1.05
N GLY A 100 -10.68 -5.26 0.40
CA GLY A 100 -11.52 -6.41 0.06
C GLY A 100 -12.92 -6.40 0.66
N LYS A 101 -13.47 -5.21 0.92
CA LYS A 101 -14.89 -5.06 1.24
C LYS A 101 -15.60 -4.24 0.16
N ILE A 102 -16.88 -4.58 -0.07
CA ILE A 102 -17.86 -3.74 -0.74
C ILE A 102 -18.93 -3.46 0.30
N GLY A 103 -19.01 -2.23 0.80
CA GLY A 103 -19.79 -1.92 1.98
C GLY A 103 -19.31 -2.76 3.18
N SER A 104 -20.20 -3.53 3.78
CA SER A 104 -19.89 -4.46 4.87
C SER A 104 -19.54 -5.88 4.41
N THR A 105 -19.69 -6.18 3.12
CA THR A 105 -19.50 -7.53 2.57
C THR A 105 -18.04 -7.76 2.21
N ALA A 106 -17.46 -8.85 2.71
CA ALA A 106 -16.13 -9.27 2.33
C ALA A 106 -16.08 -9.72 0.85
N VAL A 107 -15.01 -9.38 0.17
CA VAL A 107 -14.78 -9.73 -1.25
C VAL A 107 -13.51 -10.53 -1.36
N ALA A 108 -13.56 -11.61 -2.14
CA ALA A 108 -12.36 -12.36 -2.48
C ALA A 108 -11.44 -11.54 -3.38
N LEU A 109 -10.15 -11.57 -3.09
CA LEU A 109 -9.12 -10.86 -3.85
C LEU A 109 -8.31 -11.78 -4.77
N CYS A 110 -8.64 -13.04 -4.80
CA CYS A 110 -8.07 -14.04 -5.71
C CYS A 110 -9.10 -15.14 -5.97
N ASP A 111 -8.75 -16.05 -6.87
CA ASP A 111 -9.57 -17.24 -7.18
C ASP A 111 -9.92 -18.00 -5.89
N SER A 112 -11.17 -18.44 -5.80
CA SER A 112 -11.67 -19.27 -4.70
C SER A 112 -11.22 -20.73 -4.79
N ASN A 113 -10.51 -21.10 -5.84
CA ASN A 113 -10.09 -22.48 -6.07
C ASN A 113 -9.03 -22.94 -5.06
N TYR A 114 -9.26 -24.06 -4.43
CA TYR A 114 -8.28 -24.75 -3.60
C TYR A 114 -7.49 -25.74 -4.45
N SER A 115 -6.53 -25.23 -5.20
CA SER A 115 -5.76 -26.01 -6.18
C SER A 115 -4.44 -26.50 -5.61
N ASN A 116 -4.01 -27.69 -6.01
CA ASN A 116 -2.66 -28.20 -5.73
C ASN A 116 -1.57 -27.49 -6.53
N THR A 117 -1.93 -26.69 -7.53
CA THR A 117 -0.99 -25.89 -8.31
C THR A 117 -0.62 -24.56 -7.62
N GLY A 118 -1.24 -24.25 -6.47
CA GLY A 118 -0.94 -23.05 -5.70
C GLY A 118 -1.60 -21.77 -6.20
N ASP A 119 -2.53 -21.87 -7.12
CA ASP A 119 -3.39 -20.75 -7.49
C ASP A 119 -4.51 -20.57 -6.47
N GLY A 120 -5.17 -19.43 -6.51
CA GLY A 120 -6.25 -19.09 -5.60
C GLY A 120 -5.77 -18.78 -4.18
N PHE A 121 -6.47 -19.29 -3.19
CA PHE A 121 -6.26 -18.91 -1.79
C PHE A 121 -5.24 -19.78 -1.02
N ARG A 122 -4.60 -20.74 -1.65
CA ARG A 122 -3.58 -21.57 -0.98
C ARG A 122 -2.31 -20.78 -0.72
N MET A 123 -1.72 -21.05 0.46
CA MET A 123 -0.45 -20.43 0.83
C MET A 123 0.73 -20.94 0.00
N ASN A 124 0.72 -22.24 -0.37
CA ASN A 124 1.79 -22.87 -1.12
C ASN A 124 1.24 -23.86 -2.16
N THR A 125 2.06 -24.19 -3.15
CA THR A 125 1.75 -25.19 -4.18
C THR A 125 1.76 -26.62 -3.66
N SER A 126 2.30 -26.84 -2.47
CA SER A 126 2.35 -28.13 -1.78
C SER A 126 1.93 -27.96 -0.31
N GLN A 127 1.66 -29.08 0.37
CA GLN A 127 1.29 -29.08 1.79
C GLN A 127 2.52 -28.85 2.68
N THR A 128 3.04 -27.64 2.67
CA THR A 128 4.19 -27.22 3.48
C THR A 128 4.04 -25.77 3.93
N ASN A 129 4.56 -25.46 5.10
CA ASN A 129 4.77 -24.11 5.59
C ASN A 129 6.27 -23.77 5.68
N SER A 130 7.13 -24.60 5.11
CA SER A 130 8.58 -24.35 5.09
C SER A 130 8.92 -23.03 4.43
N GLY A 131 9.77 -22.23 5.08
CA GLY A 131 10.11 -20.89 4.65
C GLY A 131 9.07 -19.83 5.04
N GLY A 132 7.98 -20.23 5.69
CA GLY A 132 6.95 -19.36 6.23
C GLY A 132 6.31 -18.43 5.20
N TRP A 133 5.78 -17.31 5.67
CA TRP A 133 5.18 -16.30 4.80
C TRP A 133 6.15 -15.79 3.72
N ASN A 134 7.41 -15.57 4.09
CA ASN A 134 8.40 -15.03 3.16
C ASN A 134 8.60 -15.89 1.91
N ALA A 135 8.61 -17.21 2.06
CA ALA A 135 8.78 -18.14 0.93
C ALA A 135 7.47 -18.52 0.24
N SER A 136 6.33 -18.17 0.82
CA SER A 136 5.03 -18.66 0.35
C SER A 136 4.71 -18.27 -1.09
N HIS A 137 4.01 -19.15 -1.79
CA HIS A 137 3.48 -18.89 -3.12
C HIS A 137 2.44 -17.75 -3.08
N MET A 138 1.62 -17.72 -2.04
CA MET A 138 0.65 -16.63 -1.82
C MET A 138 1.35 -15.28 -1.87
N ARG A 139 2.38 -15.08 -1.04
CA ARG A 139 3.11 -13.82 -1.01
C ARG A 139 3.78 -13.50 -2.34
N LYS A 140 4.54 -14.44 -2.88
CA LYS A 140 5.42 -14.19 -4.03
C LYS A 140 4.67 -14.06 -5.34
N THR A 141 3.60 -14.82 -5.52
CA THR A 141 2.95 -14.97 -6.82
C THR A 141 1.54 -14.41 -6.82
N VAL A 142 0.70 -14.82 -5.87
CA VAL A 142 -0.72 -14.39 -5.86
C VAL A 142 -0.83 -12.93 -5.47
N LEU A 143 -0.22 -12.53 -4.37
CA LEU A 143 -0.22 -11.13 -3.92
C LEU A 143 0.79 -10.27 -4.69
N GLY A 144 1.81 -10.89 -5.30
CA GLY A 144 2.80 -10.19 -6.10
C GLY A 144 3.85 -9.49 -5.27
N ASN A 145 4.26 -10.15 -4.19
CA ASN A 145 5.38 -9.80 -3.33
C ASN A 145 6.28 -8.72 -3.90
N SER A 146 6.24 -7.54 -3.37
CA SER A 146 7.08 -6.52 -3.92
C SER A 146 7.55 -5.52 -2.87
N ASN A 147 8.86 -5.39 -2.76
CA ASN A 147 9.50 -4.24 -2.15
C ASN A 147 9.45 -3.02 -3.08
N THR A 148 8.98 -3.22 -4.31
CA THR A 148 8.83 -2.19 -5.34
C THR A 148 7.40 -2.21 -5.90
N PRO A 149 6.40 -1.71 -5.16
CA PRO A 149 4.98 -1.75 -5.58
C PRO A 149 4.71 -1.08 -6.92
N THR A 150 5.55 -0.13 -7.31
CA THR A 150 5.46 0.57 -8.60
C THR A 150 5.85 -0.30 -9.80
N SER A 151 6.52 -1.44 -9.56
CA SER A 151 6.91 -2.41 -10.59
C SER A 151 6.39 -3.81 -10.22
N PRO A 152 5.06 -4.02 -10.22
CA PRO A 152 4.46 -5.23 -9.71
C PRO A 152 4.68 -6.43 -10.63
N LEU A 153 4.67 -7.61 -10.04
CA LEU A 153 4.59 -8.86 -10.80
C LEU A 153 3.27 -8.90 -11.58
N ALA A 154 3.34 -9.21 -12.87
CA ALA A 154 2.14 -9.38 -13.69
C ALA A 154 1.23 -10.49 -13.14
N ASN A 155 -0.07 -10.37 -13.36
CA ASN A 155 -1.08 -11.34 -12.91
C ASN A 155 -1.07 -11.59 -11.40
N SER A 156 -0.83 -10.53 -10.63
CA SER A 156 -0.88 -10.53 -9.17
C SER A 156 -1.84 -9.48 -8.63
N LEU A 157 -2.22 -9.59 -7.37
CA LEU A 157 -3.06 -8.58 -6.71
C LEU A 157 -2.39 -7.20 -6.74
N MET A 158 -1.09 -7.14 -6.51
CA MET A 158 -0.35 -5.88 -6.56
C MET A 158 -0.50 -5.19 -7.93
N ALA A 159 -0.46 -5.95 -9.03
CA ALA A 159 -0.66 -5.40 -10.36
C ALA A 159 -2.10 -4.90 -10.60
N ALA A 160 -3.09 -5.51 -9.93
CA ALA A 160 -4.48 -5.12 -10.04
C ALA A 160 -4.85 -3.88 -9.20
N LEU A 161 -3.99 -3.46 -8.26
CA LEU A 161 -4.18 -2.26 -7.45
C LEU A 161 -3.96 -0.99 -8.28
N PRO A 162 -4.64 0.12 -7.94
CA PRO A 162 -4.41 1.42 -8.57
C PRO A 162 -2.95 1.87 -8.47
N ALA A 163 -2.43 2.48 -9.54
CA ALA A 163 -1.03 2.90 -9.61
C ALA A 163 -0.68 3.99 -8.59
N ASP A 164 -1.60 4.90 -8.31
CA ASP A 164 -1.44 5.96 -7.32
C ASP A 164 -1.37 5.42 -5.88
N LEU A 165 -2.15 4.37 -5.56
CA LEU A 165 -2.01 3.64 -4.30
C LEU A 165 -0.64 2.96 -4.22
N ARG A 166 -0.24 2.24 -5.27
CA ARG A 166 1.06 1.56 -5.30
C ARG A 166 2.24 2.52 -5.14
N ALA A 167 2.13 3.72 -5.66
CA ALA A 167 3.18 4.75 -5.56
C ALA A 167 3.46 5.20 -4.13
N VAL A 168 2.48 5.05 -3.23
CA VAL A 168 2.61 5.49 -1.83
C VAL A 168 2.77 4.34 -0.83
N MET A 169 2.63 3.10 -1.27
CA MET A 169 2.83 1.92 -0.41
C MET A 169 4.26 1.87 0.10
N GLN A 170 4.40 1.47 1.36
CA GLN A 170 5.70 1.39 2.02
C GLN A 170 6.00 -0.04 2.41
N PRO A 171 7.16 -0.56 2.02
CA PRO A 171 7.63 -1.82 2.56
C PRO A 171 7.87 -1.71 4.07
N VAL A 172 7.56 -2.78 4.78
CA VAL A 172 7.76 -2.88 6.23
C VAL A 172 8.45 -4.19 6.57
N THR A 173 9.13 -4.22 7.72
CA THR A 173 9.75 -5.43 8.23
C THR A 173 8.72 -6.25 8.99
N LYS A 174 8.56 -7.51 8.59
CA LYS A 174 7.69 -8.48 9.27
C LYS A 174 8.51 -9.61 9.87
N TYR A 175 8.00 -10.15 10.98
CA TYR A 175 8.53 -11.37 11.58
C TYR A 175 7.50 -12.47 11.42
N THR A 176 7.91 -13.60 10.88
CA THR A 176 7.06 -14.79 10.74
C THR A 176 7.86 -16.04 11.08
N ASP A 177 7.17 -17.07 11.53
CA ASP A 177 7.74 -18.41 11.62
C ASP A 177 8.00 -18.93 10.19
N ASN A 178 9.20 -19.43 9.95
CA ASN A 178 9.63 -19.95 8.66
C ASN A 178 9.90 -21.45 8.67
N THR A 179 9.53 -22.17 9.73
CA THR A 179 9.70 -23.61 9.84
C THR A 179 8.47 -24.36 9.35
N ALA A 180 8.68 -25.62 8.97
CA ALA A 180 7.62 -26.47 8.47
C ALA A 180 6.60 -26.88 9.55
N ASN A 181 6.98 -26.87 10.79
CA ASN A 181 6.19 -27.43 11.91
C ASN A 181 5.86 -26.41 13.01
N GLY A 182 5.90 -25.14 12.70
CA GLY A 182 5.50 -24.09 13.64
C GLY A 182 6.39 -23.99 14.85
N GLY A 183 7.68 -24.20 14.73
CA GLY A 183 8.57 -24.25 15.86
C GLY A 183 9.79 -23.34 15.73
N GLY A 184 9.74 -22.15 16.21
CA GLY A 184 10.90 -21.52 16.78
C GLY A 184 11.82 -20.68 15.90
N ASN A 185 11.81 -20.73 14.59
CA ASN A 185 12.60 -19.82 13.77
C ASN A 185 11.76 -18.69 13.21
N VAL A 186 12.02 -17.49 13.66
CA VAL A 186 11.38 -16.27 13.17
C VAL A 186 12.26 -15.63 12.13
N GLN A 187 11.71 -15.41 10.95
CA GLN A 187 12.41 -14.76 9.87
C GLN A 187 11.96 -13.30 9.73
N THR A 188 12.93 -12.41 9.61
CA THR A 188 12.69 -11.01 9.29
C THR A 188 12.79 -10.81 7.78
N TYR A 189 11.86 -10.07 7.20
CA TYR A 189 11.89 -9.68 5.79
C TYR A 189 11.15 -8.36 5.58
N VAL A 190 11.48 -7.70 4.49
CA VAL A 190 10.80 -6.47 4.06
C VAL A 190 9.70 -6.85 3.06
N THR A 191 8.51 -6.33 3.26
CA THR A 191 7.35 -6.63 2.43
C THR A 191 6.47 -5.39 2.24
#